data_204f32fc9457b0165ba615e5d5d00672
#
_entry.id   204f32fc9457b0165ba615e5d5d00672
#
_cell.length_a   1.000
_cell.length_b   1.000
_cell.length_c   1.000
_cell.angle_alpha   90.00
_cell.angle_beta   90.00
_cell.angle_gamma   90.00
#
_symmetry.space_group_name_H-M   'P 1'
#
loop_
_entity.id
_entity.type
_entity.pdbx_description
1 polymer ?
#
loop_
_entity_poly.entity_id
_entity_poly.type
_entity_poly.pdbx_seq_one_letter_code
_entity_poly.pdbx_strand_id
1 'polypeptide(L)'
;KIPVIPQGGNTGLAGGCFAGTKGNTIILSLNRMNTIREVRADGRIAIVEGGVILSKLHDAAAEYGLIFPLFFGARGSAMIGGNLATNAGGSNVLRYGNTRDLVLGIEAVMPNGDIVDLMSELHKDNSGYNLKHLLIGSEGTLGIITAAVVKLFPKPKAYATAMISIPDLTYALPILNELNKITNNCVEAFEYMPEKYFNALCERFDDMRQPFQTPAKHGVFLEIGAMSEEDAEPDETGNIPIESKVENLFGTWLESGKILDAVICKSEAQRSEMWERRERAYEVALLKGVPVACDVSVAVDKVHNFLTTVKSRVHSISPNSETLTVSHLG
;
A
#
# COMPACT_ATOMS: atom_id res chain seq x y z
N LYS A 1 36.34 -7.72 10.05
CA LYS A 1 35.23 -6.86 9.57
C LYS A 1 34.06 -7.07 10.50
N ILE A 2 33.41 -5.98 10.93
CA ILE A 2 32.21 -6.01 11.76
C ILE A 2 31.01 -5.78 10.83
N PRO A 3 29.98 -6.65 10.83
CA PRO A 3 28.77 -6.43 10.06
C PRO A 3 28.03 -5.18 10.57
N VAL A 4 27.46 -4.41 9.65
CA VAL A 4 26.62 -3.24 9.96
C VAL A 4 25.25 -3.48 9.36
N ILE A 5 24.20 -3.33 10.17
CA ILE A 5 22.81 -3.43 9.73
C ILE A 5 22.19 -2.04 9.85
N PRO A 6 21.85 -1.40 8.72
CA PRO A 6 21.10 -0.15 8.76
C PRO A 6 19.68 -0.41 9.25
N GLN A 7 19.21 0.45 10.16
CA GLN A 7 17.87 0.35 10.74
C GLN A 7 17.13 1.67 10.59
N GLY A 8 15.98 1.63 9.91
CA GLY A 8 14.97 2.69 9.91
C GLY A 8 13.96 2.51 11.04
N GLY A 9 12.66 2.50 10.72
CA GLY A 9 11.57 2.39 11.68
C GLY A 9 11.34 1.00 12.29
N ASN A 10 12.14 0.01 11.91
CA ASN A 10 12.04 -1.40 12.36
C ASN A 10 10.63 -2.01 12.18
N THR A 11 9.95 -1.66 11.11
CA THR A 11 8.58 -2.10 10.79
C THR A 11 8.53 -3.29 9.82
N GLY A 12 9.68 -3.73 9.31
CA GLY A 12 9.76 -4.85 8.36
C GLY A 12 9.42 -6.20 9.02
N LEU A 13 8.58 -6.98 8.37
CA LEU A 13 8.09 -8.27 8.86
C LEU A 13 8.94 -9.47 8.40
N ALA A 14 9.82 -9.27 7.43
CA ALA A 14 10.66 -10.33 6.84
C ALA A 14 12.00 -10.56 7.58
N GLY A 15 12.28 -9.81 8.66
CA GLY A 15 13.46 -9.97 9.50
C GLY A 15 14.74 -9.34 8.95
N GLY A 16 14.69 -8.51 7.88
CA GLY A 16 15.88 -7.90 7.25
C GLY A 16 16.71 -7.01 8.16
N CYS A 17 16.14 -6.46 9.23
CA CYS A 17 16.83 -5.65 10.25
C CYS A 17 17.22 -6.44 11.52
N PHE A 18 17.13 -7.78 11.50
CA PHE A 18 17.51 -8.62 12.62
C PHE A 18 19.01 -8.88 12.64
N ALA A 19 19.67 -8.49 13.72
CA ALA A 19 21.13 -8.58 13.86
C ALA A 19 21.65 -10.00 14.17
N GLY A 20 20.79 -10.98 14.34
CA GLY A 20 21.15 -12.31 14.79
C GLY A 20 21.54 -12.36 16.29
N THR A 21 21.94 -13.54 16.76
CA THR A 21 22.25 -13.79 18.19
C THR A 21 23.73 -13.75 18.52
N LYS A 22 24.62 -13.58 17.52
CA LYS A 22 26.08 -13.72 17.72
C LYS A 22 26.76 -12.51 18.37
N GLY A 23 26.07 -11.39 18.56
CA GLY A 23 26.55 -10.23 19.32
C GLY A 23 27.73 -9.45 18.70
N ASN A 24 28.07 -9.68 17.43
CA ASN A 24 29.20 -9.04 16.74
C ASN A 24 28.78 -8.07 15.62
N THR A 25 27.57 -7.58 15.68
CA THR A 25 26.96 -6.73 14.65
C THR A 25 26.68 -5.34 15.21
N ILE A 26 26.92 -4.31 14.41
CA ILE A 26 26.52 -2.93 14.73
C ILE A 26 25.18 -2.64 14.07
N ILE A 27 24.23 -2.14 14.85
CA ILE A 27 23.00 -1.57 14.31
C ILE A 27 23.21 -0.06 14.11
N LEU A 28 23.07 0.40 12.87
CA LEU A 28 23.19 1.79 12.51
C LEU A 28 21.80 2.41 12.32
N SER A 29 21.37 3.17 13.33
CA SER A 29 20.05 3.82 13.31
C SER A 29 20.07 5.12 12.49
N LEU A 30 19.04 5.30 11.67
CA LEU A 30 18.80 6.53 10.90
C LEU A 30 17.98 7.58 11.66
N ASN A 31 17.61 7.35 12.91
CA ASN A 31 16.75 8.24 13.71
C ASN A 31 17.20 9.72 13.74
N ARG A 32 18.50 9.97 13.62
CA ARG A 32 19.06 11.34 13.66
C ARG A 32 19.02 12.05 12.31
N MET A 33 18.77 11.33 11.21
CA MET A 33 18.66 11.87 9.85
C MET A 33 17.16 12.03 9.51
N ASN A 34 16.46 12.92 10.20
CA ASN A 34 15.00 12.99 10.21
C ASN A 34 14.44 14.34 9.73
N THR A 35 15.23 15.08 8.94
CA THR A 35 14.86 16.38 8.42
C THR A 35 14.16 16.24 7.07
N ILE A 36 13.00 16.88 6.92
CA ILE A 36 12.45 17.26 5.62
C ILE A 36 13.19 18.51 5.19
N ARG A 37 14.14 18.37 4.26
CA ARG A 37 15.01 19.47 3.86
C ARG A 37 14.26 20.55 3.10
N GLU A 38 13.30 20.13 2.26
CA GLU A 38 12.51 21.04 1.44
C GLU A 38 11.23 20.37 0.92
N VAL A 39 10.14 21.12 0.79
CA VAL A 39 8.94 20.75 0.02
C VAL A 39 8.72 21.83 -1.04
N ARG A 40 8.74 21.45 -2.31
CA ARG A 40 8.49 22.36 -3.44
C ARG A 40 7.17 21.97 -4.12
N ALA A 41 6.12 22.73 -3.81
CA ALA A 41 4.77 22.46 -4.28
C ALA A 41 4.65 22.52 -5.80
N ASP A 42 5.21 23.57 -6.43
CA ASP A 42 5.15 23.73 -7.89
C ASP A 42 5.91 22.63 -8.64
N GLY A 43 7.04 22.18 -8.09
CA GLY A 43 7.83 21.06 -8.61
C GLY A 43 7.25 19.70 -8.25
N ARG A 44 6.28 19.65 -7.31
CA ARG A 44 5.70 18.42 -6.76
C ARG A 44 6.77 17.44 -6.30
N ILE A 45 7.72 17.93 -5.53
CA ILE A 45 8.78 17.12 -4.94
C ILE A 45 8.98 17.48 -3.47
N ALA A 46 9.54 16.53 -2.72
CA ALA A 46 10.15 16.81 -1.43
C ALA A 46 11.55 16.21 -1.36
N ILE A 47 12.45 16.89 -0.66
CA ILE A 47 13.80 16.43 -0.36
C ILE A 47 13.83 16.04 1.10
N VAL A 48 14.05 14.75 1.37
CA VAL A 48 13.88 14.18 2.69
C VAL A 48 15.07 13.31 3.08
N GLU A 49 15.42 13.28 4.36
CA GLU A 49 16.42 12.38 4.90
C GLU A 49 15.85 10.99 5.18
N GLY A 50 16.73 9.98 5.21
CA GLY A 50 16.35 8.57 5.31
C GLY A 50 15.63 8.17 6.61
N GLY A 51 15.82 8.92 7.69
CA GLY A 51 15.15 8.71 8.97
C GLY A 51 13.84 9.50 9.14
N VAL A 52 13.37 10.21 8.12
CA VAL A 52 12.05 10.87 8.15
C VAL A 52 10.97 9.80 8.26
N ILE A 53 10.10 9.94 9.25
CA ILE A 53 8.92 9.07 9.42
C ILE A 53 7.92 9.36 8.31
N LEU A 54 7.35 8.31 7.72
CA LEU A 54 6.46 8.40 6.57
C LEU A 54 5.24 9.30 6.83
N SER A 55 4.61 9.21 8.00
CA SER A 55 3.49 10.10 8.37
C SER A 55 3.88 11.57 8.44
N LYS A 56 5.11 11.90 8.86
CA LYS A 56 5.60 13.30 8.86
C LYS A 56 5.74 13.85 7.43
N LEU A 57 6.14 13.00 6.47
CA LEU A 57 6.16 13.41 5.07
C LEU A 57 4.73 13.60 4.53
N HIS A 58 3.78 12.75 4.93
CA HIS A 58 2.37 12.94 4.58
C HIS A 58 1.84 14.28 5.10
N ASP A 59 2.10 14.60 6.38
CA ASP A 59 1.65 15.86 6.99
C ASP A 59 2.26 17.07 6.26
N ALA A 60 3.57 17.04 6.01
CA ALA A 60 4.25 18.13 5.29
C ALA A 60 3.76 18.30 3.85
N ALA A 61 3.45 17.23 3.13
CA ALA A 61 2.87 17.30 1.79
C ALA A 61 1.43 17.86 1.83
N ALA A 62 0.66 17.48 2.84
CA ALA A 62 -0.74 17.90 3.00
C ALA A 62 -0.90 19.41 3.19
N GLU A 63 0.08 20.11 3.80
CA GLU A 63 0.11 21.57 3.92
C GLU A 63 0.04 22.30 2.55
N TYR A 64 0.45 21.61 1.48
CA TYR A 64 0.44 22.12 0.11
C TYR A 64 -0.66 21.50 -0.76
N GLY A 65 -1.62 20.75 -0.18
CA GLY A 65 -2.65 20.03 -0.94
C GLY A 65 -2.08 18.86 -1.75
N LEU A 66 -0.92 18.34 -1.35
CA LEU A 66 -0.23 17.23 -2.00
C LEU A 66 -0.22 15.97 -1.13
N ILE A 67 0.08 14.83 -1.74
CA ILE A 67 0.30 13.56 -1.06
C ILE A 67 1.61 12.91 -1.53
N PHE A 68 2.25 12.16 -0.65
CA PHE A 68 3.21 11.13 -1.00
C PHE A 68 2.46 9.78 -0.95
N PRO A 69 2.13 9.15 -2.09
CA PRO A 69 1.12 8.08 -2.16
C PRO A 69 1.67 6.70 -1.78
N LEU A 70 2.36 6.61 -0.67
CA LEU A 70 2.81 5.36 -0.05
C LEU A 70 2.04 5.19 1.27
N PHE A 71 0.96 4.39 1.25
CA PHE A 71 0.11 4.18 2.42
C PHE A 71 0.10 2.72 2.85
N PHE A 72 0.35 2.49 4.14
CA PHE A 72 0.21 1.20 4.83
C PHE A 72 0.13 1.41 6.35
N GLY A 73 -0.30 0.40 7.12
CA GLY A 73 -0.60 0.52 8.55
C GLY A 73 0.55 1.03 9.41
N ALA A 74 1.81 0.67 9.09
CA ALA A 74 2.98 1.06 9.87
C ALA A 74 3.53 2.47 9.57
N ARG A 75 2.81 3.33 8.83
CA ARG A 75 3.27 4.67 8.40
C ARG A 75 3.72 5.59 9.55
N GLY A 76 3.17 5.38 10.75
CA GLY A 76 3.53 6.17 11.95
C GLY A 76 4.93 5.88 12.51
N SER A 77 5.59 4.82 12.05
CA SER A 77 6.93 4.41 12.52
C SER A 77 7.89 4.12 11.37
N ALA A 78 7.39 3.75 10.19
CA ALA A 78 8.22 3.48 9.02
C ALA A 78 8.99 4.73 8.59
N MET A 79 10.24 4.55 8.18
CA MET A 79 11.13 5.62 7.75
C MET A 79 11.43 5.53 6.26
N ILE A 80 11.62 6.66 5.61
CA ILE A 80 11.82 6.77 4.15
C ILE A 80 13.00 5.91 3.69
N GLY A 81 14.14 5.94 4.38
CA GLY A 81 15.30 5.11 4.03
C GLY A 81 15.00 3.61 4.08
N GLY A 82 14.20 3.16 5.05
CA GLY A 82 13.72 1.77 5.13
C GLY A 82 12.77 1.43 3.98
N ASN A 83 11.81 2.31 3.69
CA ASN A 83 10.87 2.13 2.58
C ASN A 83 11.60 2.03 1.22
N LEU A 84 12.63 2.85 1.02
CA LEU A 84 13.48 2.80 -0.16
C LEU A 84 14.31 1.51 -0.21
N ALA A 85 14.95 1.13 0.91
CA ALA A 85 15.79 -0.06 0.99
C ALA A 85 15.02 -1.35 0.67
N THR A 86 13.75 -1.42 1.05
CA THR A 86 12.88 -2.58 0.76
C THR A 86 12.04 -2.42 -0.49
N ASN A 87 12.12 -1.29 -1.18
CA ASN A 87 11.19 -0.93 -2.26
C ASN A 87 9.73 -1.15 -1.83
N ALA A 88 9.36 -0.57 -0.70
CA ALA A 88 8.08 -0.82 -0.05
C ALA A 88 6.91 -0.57 -1.01
N GLY A 89 5.95 -1.48 -0.99
CA GLY A 89 4.63 -1.30 -1.60
C GLY A 89 3.63 -0.87 -0.54
N GLY A 90 2.52 -0.32 -0.99
CA GLY A 90 1.38 0.04 -0.15
C GLY A 90 0.08 -0.16 -0.91
N SER A 91 -1.02 0.29 -0.33
CA SER A 91 -2.34 0.11 -0.94
C SER A 91 -2.54 0.86 -2.27
N ASN A 92 -1.78 1.94 -2.49
CA ASN A 92 -1.92 2.81 -3.66
C ASN A 92 -0.99 2.46 -4.83
N VAL A 93 -0.30 1.30 -4.76
CA VAL A 93 0.62 0.83 -5.81
C VAL A 93 -0.08 0.72 -7.16
N LEU A 94 -1.34 0.33 -7.17
CA LEU A 94 -2.18 0.23 -8.36
C LEU A 94 -2.15 1.51 -9.21
N ARG A 95 -2.18 2.67 -8.56
CA ARG A 95 -2.24 3.97 -9.25
C ARG A 95 -0.87 4.65 -9.39
N TYR A 96 -0.02 4.55 -8.39
CA TYR A 96 1.18 5.38 -8.29
C TYR A 96 2.48 4.60 -8.39
N GLY A 97 2.42 3.27 -8.39
CA GLY A 97 3.59 2.41 -8.38
C GLY A 97 4.19 2.20 -6.98
N ASN A 98 5.27 1.45 -6.92
CA ASN A 98 6.04 1.19 -5.71
C ASN A 98 6.89 2.40 -5.30
N THR A 99 7.52 2.34 -4.12
CA THR A 99 8.46 3.37 -3.65
C THR A 99 9.51 3.73 -4.71
N ARG A 100 10.01 2.78 -5.49
CA ARG A 100 10.95 2.98 -6.61
C ARG A 100 10.42 3.97 -7.65
N ASP A 101 9.13 3.90 -7.96
CA ASP A 101 8.48 4.74 -8.97
C ASP A 101 8.22 6.16 -8.46
N LEU A 102 8.21 6.31 -7.13
CA LEU A 102 7.94 7.56 -6.43
C LEU A 102 9.22 8.40 -6.18
N VAL A 103 10.39 7.96 -6.66
CA VAL A 103 11.69 8.57 -6.32
C VAL A 103 12.41 9.06 -7.57
N LEU A 104 12.85 10.33 -7.53
CA LEU A 104 13.64 10.96 -8.59
C LEU A 104 15.15 10.79 -8.35
N GLY A 105 15.59 10.94 -7.12
CA GLY A 105 16.99 10.87 -6.74
C GLY A 105 17.21 10.33 -5.33
N ILE A 106 18.42 9.88 -5.05
CA ILE A 106 18.85 9.42 -3.71
C ILE A 106 20.28 9.87 -3.42
N GLU A 107 20.60 9.98 -2.14
CA GLU A 107 21.96 10.04 -1.60
C GLU A 107 22.21 8.75 -0.82
N ALA A 108 23.38 8.16 -0.96
CA ALA A 108 23.72 6.94 -0.24
C ALA A 108 25.18 6.92 0.21
N VAL A 109 25.46 6.23 1.33
CA VAL A 109 26.81 5.93 1.79
C VAL A 109 27.13 4.47 1.44
N MET A 110 28.23 4.28 0.73
CA MET A 110 28.70 2.97 0.28
C MET A 110 29.51 2.27 1.39
N PRO A 111 29.75 0.93 1.29
CA PRO A 111 30.48 0.18 2.32
C PRO A 111 31.93 0.63 2.57
N ASN A 112 32.55 1.32 1.64
CA ASN A 112 33.88 1.91 1.76
C ASN A 112 33.88 3.31 2.41
N GLY A 113 32.69 3.86 2.70
CA GLY A 113 32.49 5.20 3.25
C GLY A 113 32.30 6.32 2.23
N ASP A 114 32.38 6.02 0.95
CA ASP A 114 32.13 7.02 -0.09
C ASP A 114 30.65 7.42 -0.11
N ILE A 115 30.41 8.73 -0.31
CA ILE A 115 29.06 9.26 -0.51
C ILE A 115 28.78 9.30 -2.01
N VAL A 116 27.71 8.65 -2.41
CA VAL A 116 27.21 8.68 -3.79
C VAL A 116 26.01 9.60 -3.82
N ASP A 117 26.18 10.72 -4.53
CA ASP A 117 25.13 11.70 -4.75
C ASP A 117 24.44 11.44 -6.10
N LEU A 118 23.21 10.97 -6.05
CA LEU A 118 22.30 10.75 -7.18
C LEU A 118 21.01 11.56 -6.99
N MET A 119 21.08 12.73 -6.34
CA MET A 119 19.97 13.60 -5.97
C MET A 119 19.42 14.37 -7.18
N SER A 120 19.02 13.64 -8.23
CA SER A 120 18.33 14.22 -9.38
C SER A 120 16.92 14.65 -9.01
N GLU A 121 16.47 15.78 -9.56
CA GLU A 121 15.11 16.29 -9.44
C GLU A 121 14.33 16.17 -10.76
N LEU A 122 14.95 15.57 -11.77
CA LEU A 122 14.42 15.48 -13.11
C LEU A 122 13.36 14.37 -13.19
N HIS A 123 12.14 14.75 -13.55
CA HIS A 123 11.07 13.78 -13.86
C HIS A 123 11.38 12.96 -15.13
N LYS A 124 12.10 13.56 -16.07
CA LYS A 124 12.60 12.90 -17.26
C LYS A 124 14.12 12.98 -17.26
N ASP A 125 14.77 11.85 -17.07
CA ASP A 125 16.22 11.72 -17.13
C ASP A 125 16.58 10.48 -17.99
N ASN A 126 17.19 10.74 -19.13
CA ASN A 126 17.62 9.73 -20.08
C ASN A 126 19.15 9.58 -20.12
N SER A 127 19.87 10.20 -19.17
CA SER A 127 21.33 10.23 -19.16
C SER A 127 21.93 9.07 -18.36
N GLY A 128 22.53 8.13 -19.07
CA GLY A 128 23.28 7.02 -18.49
C GLY A 128 22.44 5.96 -17.78
N TYR A 129 23.08 5.18 -16.93
CA TYR A 129 22.43 4.16 -16.12
C TYR A 129 21.69 4.77 -14.93
N ASN A 130 20.51 4.23 -14.63
CA ASN A 130 19.74 4.65 -13.45
C ASN A 130 20.24 3.93 -12.19
N LEU A 131 21.35 4.42 -11.63
CA LEU A 131 22.04 3.77 -10.52
C LEU A 131 21.24 3.74 -9.22
N LYS A 132 20.29 4.69 -9.00
CA LYS A 132 19.42 4.66 -7.81
C LYS A 132 18.64 3.36 -7.72
N HIS A 133 18.28 2.75 -8.86
CA HIS A 133 17.53 1.50 -8.88
C HIS A 133 18.34 0.27 -8.46
N LEU A 134 19.66 0.37 -8.35
CA LEU A 134 20.50 -0.67 -7.73
C LEU A 134 20.37 -0.63 -6.19
N LEU A 135 20.30 0.58 -5.62
CA LEU A 135 20.25 0.79 -4.18
C LEU A 135 18.82 0.65 -3.61
N ILE A 136 17.79 1.09 -4.37
CA ILE A 136 16.40 0.89 -4.00
C ILE A 136 16.04 -0.59 -4.12
N GLY A 137 15.59 -1.19 -3.01
CA GLY A 137 15.30 -2.63 -2.93
C GLY A 137 16.53 -3.49 -2.63
N SER A 138 17.70 -2.89 -2.33
CA SER A 138 18.91 -3.63 -1.98
C SER A 138 18.98 -4.05 -0.50
N GLU A 139 18.03 -3.63 0.33
CA GLU A 139 17.93 -3.94 1.76
C GLU A 139 19.21 -3.61 2.55
N GLY A 140 19.91 -2.53 2.15
CA GLY A 140 21.16 -2.11 2.79
C GLY A 140 22.39 -2.94 2.43
N THR A 141 22.30 -3.91 1.53
CA THR A 141 23.43 -4.80 1.14
C THR A 141 24.45 -4.10 0.24
N LEU A 142 24.05 -3.06 -0.49
CA LEU A 142 24.93 -2.31 -1.38
C LEU A 142 25.36 -0.95 -0.81
N GLY A 143 24.53 -0.35 0.05
CA GLY A 143 24.78 0.96 0.65
C GLY A 143 23.62 1.37 1.54
N ILE A 144 23.79 2.48 2.26
CA ILE A 144 22.81 3.03 3.18
C ILE A 144 22.23 4.32 2.58
N ILE A 145 20.94 4.32 2.26
CA ILE A 145 20.26 5.48 1.70
C ILE A 145 20.04 6.52 2.80
N THR A 146 20.62 7.70 2.63
CA THR A 146 20.64 8.78 3.62
C THR A 146 19.67 9.90 3.31
N ALA A 147 19.37 10.14 2.03
CA ALA A 147 18.37 11.11 1.60
C ALA A 147 17.72 10.69 0.27
N ALA A 148 16.59 11.32 -0.05
CA ALA A 148 15.90 11.11 -1.31
C ALA A 148 15.18 12.37 -1.79
N VAL A 149 15.04 12.48 -3.11
CA VAL A 149 14.06 13.36 -3.77
C VAL A 149 12.85 12.51 -4.14
N VAL A 150 11.72 12.78 -3.51
CA VAL A 150 10.48 12.03 -3.72
C VAL A 150 9.46 12.86 -4.50
N LYS A 151 8.65 12.18 -5.30
CA LYS A 151 7.54 12.79 -6.06
C LYS A 151 6.33 12.96 -5.16
N LEU A 152 5.70 14.11 -5.26
CA LEU A 152 4.42 14.39 -4.65
C LEU A 152 3.33 14.45 -5.72
N PHE A 153 2.11 14.13 -5.33
CA PHE A 153 0.95 14.13 -6.23
C PHE A 153 -0.15 15.02 -5.65
N PRO A 154 -1.00 15.62 -6.48
CA PRO A 154 -2.17 16.33 -5.98
C PRO A 154 -3.05 15.39 -5.16
N LYS A 155 -3.53 15.88 -4.02
CA LYS A 155 -4.48 15.12 -3.21
C LYS A 155 -5.83 15.03 -3.97
N PRO A 156 -6.44 13.84 -4.06
CA PRO A 156 -7.80 13.73 -4.56
C PRO A 156 -8.77 14.65 -3.82
N LYS A 157 -9.66 15.28 -4.57
CA LYS A 157 -10.64 16.24 -4.03
C LYS A 157 -11.79 15.56 -3.30
N ALA A 158 -12.15 14.35 -3.74
CA ALA A 158 -13.15 13.49 -3.09
C ALA A 158 -12.78 12.02 -3.29
N TYR A 159 -13.38 11.15 -2.49
CA TYR A 159 -13.21 9.71 -2.59
C TYR A 159 -14.55 9.00 -2.66
N ALA A 160 -14.65 8.00 -3.55
CA ALA A 160 -15.68 6.99 -3.47
C ALA A 160 -15.05 5.70 -2.93
N THR A 161 -15.46 5.31 -1.74
CA THR A 161 -14.93 4.14 -1.03
C THR A 161 -16.03 3.12 -0.83
N ALA A 162 -15.77 1.88 -1.18
CA ALA A 162 -16.76 0.82 -1.11
C ALA A 162 -16.16 -0.55 -0.82
N MET A 163 -17.02 -1.48 -0.44
CA MET A 163 -16.73 -2.90 -0.40
C MET A 163 -17.79 -3.65 -1.18
N ILE A 164 -17.37 -4.53 -2.09
CA ILE A 164 -18.26 -5.36 -2.91
C ILE A 164 -18.05 -6.84 -2.61
N SER A 165 -19.11 -7.61 -2.67
CA SER A 165 -19.09 -9.08 -2.65
C SER A 165 -19.15 -9.59 -4.09
N ILE A 166 -18.16 -10.41 -4.49
CA ILE A 166 -18.10 -11.01 -5.83
C ILE A 166 -18.36 -12.52 -5.77
N PRO A 167 -18.99 -13.11 -6.81
CA PRO A 167 -19.26 -14.55 -6.84
C PRO A 167 -17.99 -15.40 -6.81
N ASP A 168 -16.95 -14.96 -7.52
CA ASP A 168 -15.68 -15.63 -7.68
C ASP A 168 -14.57 -14.62 -8.03
N LEU A 169 -13.31 -14.96 -7.71
CA LEU A 169 -12.14 -14.07 -7.98
C LEU A 169 -11.89 -13.80 -9.46
N THR A 170 -12.41 -14.60 -10.37
CA THR A 170 -12.32 -14.34 -11.82
C THR A 170 -13.06 -13.07 -12.25
N TYR A 171 -14.02 -12.60 -11.43
CA TYR A 171 -14.71 -11.33 -11.66
C TYR A 171 -13.88 -10.10 -11.28
N ALA A 172 -12.86 -10.25 -10.43
CA ALA A 172 -12.13 -9.12 -9.88
C ALA A 172 -11.46 -8.25 -10.96
N LEU A 173 -10.68 -8.86 -11.87
CA LEU A 173 -10.01 -8.13 -12.95
C LEU A 173 -10.95 -7.45 -13.95
N PRO A 174 -12.02 -8.12 -14.47
CA PRO A 174 -13.03 -7.46 -15.26
C PRO A 174 -13.67 -6.26 -14.57
N ILE A 175 -13.94 -6.35 -13.25
CA ILE A 175 -14.47 -5.25 -12.44
C ILE A 175 -13.46 -4.10 -12.37
N LEU A 176 -12.20 -4.38 -12.03
CA LEU A 176 -11.15 -3.37 -11.96
C LEU A 176 -10.96 -2.64 -13.29
N ASN A 177 -10.92 -3.38 -14.40
CA ASN A 177 -10.76 -2.80 -15.74
C ASN A 177 -11.92 -1.88 -16.11
N GLU A 178 -13.14 -2.24 -15.74
CA GLU A 178 -14.32 -1.41 -15.99
C GLU A 178 -14.33 -0.15 -15.11
N LEU A 179 -13.96 -0.28 -13.81
CA LEU A 179 -13.75 0.86 -12.93
C LEU A 179 -12.72 1.83 -13.48
N ASN A 180 -11.56 1.33 -13.88
CA ASN A 180 -10.50 2.16 -14.45
C ASN A 180 -10.94 2.90 -15.71
N LYS A 181 -11.73 2.25 -16.57
CA LYS A 181 -12.27 2.86 -17.79
C LYS A 181 -13.23 4.03 -17.46
N ILE A 182 -14.12 3.86 -16.47
CA ILE A 182 -15.14 4.84 -16.10
C ILE A 182 -14.56 5.99 -15.30
N THR A 183 -13.54 5.70 -14.47
CA THR A 183 -12.91 6.66 -13.57
C THR A 183 -11.61 7.26 -14.10
N ASN A 184 -11.28 7.07 -15.38
CA ASN A 184 -10.03 7.54 -15.98
C ASN A 184 -8.77 7.11 -15.22
N ASN A 185 -8.72 5.83 -14.81
CA ASN A 185 -7.63 5.24 -14.01
C ASN A 185 -7.42 5.92 -12.64
N CYS A 186 -8.51 6.31 -12.01
CA CYS A 186 -8.49 6.91 -10.67
C CYS A 186 -8.74 5.92 -9.53
N VAL A 187 -8.69 4.60 -9.79
CA VAL A 187 -8.76 3.57 -8.74
C VAL A 187 -7.45 3.60 -7.95
N GLU A 188 -7.54 3.91 -6.66
CA GLU A 188 -6.39 4.03 -5.75
C GLU A 188 -6.07 2.73 -5.02
N ALA A 189 -7.11 1.98 -4.68
CA ALA A 189 -6.98 0.70 -3.99
C ALA A 189 -8.00 -0.31 -4.52
N PHE A 190 -7.60 -1.57 -4.58
CA PHE A 190 -8.44 -2.70 -4.96
C PHE A 190 -7.94 -3.95 -4.23
N GLU A 191 -8.58 -4.29 -3.08
CA GLU A 191 -8.04 -5.18 -2.07
C GLU A 191 -8.95 -6.39 -1.83
N TYR A 192 -8.41 -7.58 -1.97
CA TYR A 192 -9.16 -8.81 -1.72
C TYR A 192 -9.10 -9.23 -0.25
N MET A 193 -10.27 -9.56 0.29
CA MET A 193 -10.46 -10.13 1.62
C MET A 193 -11.49 -11.26 1.58
N PRO A 194 -11.12 -12.52 1.92
CA PRO A 194 -12.06 -13.65 1.93
C PRO A 194 -12.92 -13.67 3.20
N GLU A 195 -14.03 -14.43 3.16
CA GLU A 195 -14.92 -14.66 4.31
C GLU A 195 -14.18 -15.00 5.61
N LYS A 196 -13.19 -15.90 5.50
CA LYS A 196 -12.36 -16.30 6.67
C LYS A 196 -11.66 -15.10 7.32
N TYR A 197 -11.24 -14.13 6.53
CA TYR A 197 -10.63 -12.91 7.04
C TYR A 197 -11.63 -12.06 7.81
N PHE A 198 -12.82 -11.84 7.27
CA PHE A 198 -13.87 -11.06 7.95
C PHE A 198 -14.31 -11.75 9.26
N ASN A 199 -14.44 -13.08 9.26
CA ASN A 199 -14.77 -13.82 10.46
C ASN A 199 -13.68 -13.66 11.53
N ALA A 200 -12.42 -13.84 11.17
CA ALA A 200 -11.29 -13.68 12.08
C ALA A 200 -11.14 -12.23 12.59
N LEU A 201 -11.45 -11.24 11.75
CA LEU A 201 -11.46 -9.83 12.15
C LEU A 201 -12.52 -9.57 13.23
N CYS A 202 -13.75 -10.04 13.02
CA CYS A 202 -14.84 -9.91 14.00
C CYS A 202 -14.62 -10.73 15.28
N GLU A 203 -13.92 -11.88 15.19
CA GLU A 203 -13.50 -12.66 16.36
C GLU A 203 -12.45 -11.93 17.22
N ARG A 204 -11.56 -11.18 16.57
CA ARG A 204 -10.42 -10.51 17.20
C ARG A 204 -10.77 -9.15 17.79
N PHE A 205 -11.71 -8.43 17.19
CA PHE A 205 -12.03 -7.05 17.52
C PHE A 205 -13.53 -6.86 17.72
N ASP A 206 -13.93 -6.51 18.94
CA ASP A 206 -15.34 -6.35 19.34
C ASP A 206 -16.03 -5.16 18.65
N ASP A 207 -15.26 -4.19 18.17
CA ASP A 207 -15.71 -3.00 17.45
C ASP A 207 -15.89 -3.25 15.94
N MET A 208 -15.39 -4.37 15.41
CA MET A 208 -15.52 -4.73 14.00
C MET A 208 -16.75 -5.59 13.72
N ARG A 209 -17.43 -5.29 12.61
CA ARG A 209 -18.62 -6.03 12.14
C ARG A 209 -18.43 -6.52 10.72
N GLN A 210 -19.20 -7.54 10.37
CA GLN A 210 -19.29 -7.99 8.97
C GLN A 210 -19.74 -6.80 8.09
N PRO A 211 -19.04 -6.56 6.97
CA PRO A 211 -19.39 -5.44 6.10
C PRO A 211 -20.72 -5.67 5.34
N PHE A 212 -21.08 -6.92 5.12
CA PHE A 212 -22.27 -7.31 4.35
C PHE A 212 -23.34 -7.92 5.25
N GLN A 213 -24.61 -7.81 4.83
CA GLN A 213 -25.72 -8.46 5.54
C GLN A 213 -25.65 -9.98 5.45
N THR A 214 -25.25 -10.50 4.29
CA THR A 214 -24.99 -11.93 4.08
C THR A 214 -23.47 -12.13 4.00
N PRO A 215 -22.90 -13.15 4.69
CA PRO A 215 -21.48 -13.42 4.64
C PRO A 215 -20.95 -13.53 3.21
N ALA A 216 -19.95 -12.72 2.87
CA ALA A 216 -19.37 -12.67 1.54
C ALA A 216 -18.20 -13.63 1.42
N LYS A 217 -18.29 -14.62 0.54
CA LYS A 217 -17.20 -15.57 0.29
C LYS A 217 -15.94 -14.85 -0.24
N HIS A 218 -16.12 -13.86 -1.07
CA HIS A 218 -15.08 -13.04 -1.68
C HIS A 218 -15.45 -11.57 -1.56
N GLY A 219 -14.80 -10.85 -0.66
CA GLY A 219 -14.95 -9.40 -0.54
C GLY A 219 -13.82 -8.66 -1.25
N VAL A 220 -14.14 -7.55 -1.87
CA VAL A 220 -13.18 -6.64 -2.48
C VAL A 220 -13.44 -5.23 -1.98
N PHE A 221 -12.49 -4.69 -1.26
CA PHE A 221 -12.46 -3.27 -0.89
C PHE A 221 -11.91 -2.47 -2.07
N LEU A 222 -12.52 -1.34 -2.38
CA LEU A 222 -12.05 -0.45 -3.41
C LEU A 222 -12.17 1.02 -3.00
N GLU A 223 -11.23 1.82 -3.50
CA GLU A 223 -11.25 3.27 -3.33
C GLU A 223 -10.88 3.96 -4.63
N ILE A 224 -11.61 5.02 -4.97
CA ILE A 224 -11.45 5.82 -6.17
C ILE A 224 -11.26 7.27 -5.75
N GLY A 225 -10.16 7.90 -6.20
CA GLY A 225 -9.85 9.29 -5.89
C GLY A 225 -10.22 10.23 -7.03
N ALA A 226 -11.26 11.04 -6.87
CA ALA A 226 -11.67 12.05 -7.85
C ALA A 226 -10.69 13.21 -7.92
N MET A 227 -10.21 13.55 -9.12
CA MET A 227 -9.24 14.63 -9.34
C MET A 227 -9.88 15.88 -9.94
N SER A 228 -10.98 15.75 -10.66
CA SER A 228 -11.72 16.86 -11.26
C SER A 228 -12.71 17.48 -10.28
N GLU A 229 -13.02 18.76 -10.47
CA GLU A 229 -14.11 19.41 -9.73
C GLU A 229 -15.45 18.79 -10.10
N GLU A 230 -15.66 18.50 -11.38
CA GLU A 230 -16.87 17.84 -11.88
C GLU A 230 -17.21 16.53 -11.15
N ASP A 231 -16.19 15.76 -10.72
CA ASP A 231 -16.38 14.49 -10.01
C ASP A 231 -16.44 14.66 -8.49
N ALA A 232 -15.98 15.79 -7.95
CA ALA A 232 -15.77 15.98 -6.51
C ALA A 232 -16.73 17.00 -5.87
N GLU A 233 -17.19 18.02 -6.61
CA GLU A 233 -18.08 19.02 -6.04
C GLU A 233 -19.51 18.46 -5.90
N PRO A 234 -20.12 18.57 -4.70
CA PRO A 234 -21.48 18.11 -4.49
C PRO A 234 -22.46 18.80 -5.46
N ASP A 235 -23.38 18.02 -6.00
CA ASP A 235 -24.49 18.53 -6.80
C ASP A 235 -25.51 19.32 -5.96
N GLU A 236 -26.56 19.84 -6.59
CA GLU A 236 -27.62 20.61 -5.92
C GLU A 236 -28.34 19.81 -4.81
N THR A 237 -28.23 18.49 -4.81
CA THR A 237 -28.84 17.59 -3.81
C THR A 237 -27.84 17.17 -2.73
N GLY A 238 -26.57 17.61 -2.83
CA GLY A 238 -25.48 17.30 -1.91
C GLY A 238 -24.79 15.97 -2.18
N ASN A 239 -25.08 15.30 -3.30
CA ASN A 239 -24.42 14.05 -3.69
C ASN A 239 -23.09 14.35 -4.39
N ILE A 240 -22.06 13.58 -4.08
CA ILE A 240 -20.77 13.67 -4.73
C ILE A 240 -20.81 12.87 -6.05
N PRO A 241 -20.54 13.49 -7.22
CA PRO A 241 -20.75 12.83 -8.51
C PRO A 241 -19.96 11.53 -8.69
N ILE A 242 -18.74 11.43 -8.17
CA ILE A 242 -17.98 10.17 -8.25
C ILE A 242 -18.66 9.04 -7.48
N GLU A 243 -19.27 9.32 -6.33
CA GLU A 243 -20.03 8.32 -5.57
C GLU A 243 -21.25 7.87 -6.36
N SER A 244 -22.01 8.81 -6.94
CA SER A 244 -23.18 8.51 -7.76
C SER A 244 -22.83 7.68 -9.00
N LYS A 245 -21.70 7.96 -9.66
CA LYS A 245 -21.19 7.13 -10.78
C LYS A 245 -20.93 5.69 -10.33
N VAL A 246 -20.32 5.51 -9.17
CA VAL A 246 -20.01 4.19 -8.61
C VAL A 246 -21.28 3.46 -8.19
N GLU A 247 -22.25 4.14 -7.56
CA GLU A 247 -23.54 3.58 -7.19
C GLU A 247 -24.32 3.06 -8.40
N ASN A 248 -24.42 3.85 -9.47
CA ASN A 248 -25.10 3.46 -10.69
C ASN A 248 -24.45 2.23 -11.34
N LEU A 249 -23.12 2.18 -11.32
CA LEU A 249 -22.37 1.04 -11.82
C LEU A 249 -22.65 -0.22 -11.00
N PHE A 250 -22.65 -0.11 -9.67
CA PHE A 250 -22.98 -1.23 -8.78
C PHE A 250 -24.40 -1.71 -8.96
N GLY A 251 -25.37 -0.81 -9.19
CA GLY A 251 -26.74 -1.19 -9.54
C GLY A 251 -26.77 -2.10 -10.75
N THR A 252 -26.10 -1.71 -11.84
CA THR A 252 -25.98 -2.52 -13.07
C THR A 252 -25.29 -3.86 -12.81
N TRP A 253 -24.25 -3.90 -11.96
CA TRP A 253 -23.54 -5.12 -11.64
C TRP A 253 -24.35 -6.07 -10.74
N LEU A 254 -25.13 -5.54 -9.82
CA LEU A 254 -26.09 -6.33 -9.02
C LEU A 254 -27.14 -6.99 -9.89
N GLU A 255 -27.76 -6.23 -10.82
CA GLU A 255 -28.76 -6.74 -11.75
C GLU A 255 -28.20 -7.85 -12.66
N SER A 256 -26.94 -7.72 -13.10
CA SER A 256 -26.29 -8.73 -13.94
C SER A 256 -25.67 -9.89 -13.16
N GLY A 257 -25.68 -9.86 -11.82
CA GLY A 257 -25.03 -10.87 -10.98
C GLY A 257 -23.51 -10.81 -11.00
N LYS A 258 -22.92 -9.72 -11.48
CA LYS A 258 -21.47 -9.50 -11.50
C LYS A 258 -20.92 -9.26 -10.10
N ILE A 259 -21.70 -8.63 -9.24
CA ILE A 259 -21.51 -8.55 -7.79
C ILE A 259 -22.75 -9.08 -7.08
N LEU A 260 -22.58 -9.55 -5.83
CA LEU A 260 -23.66 -10.11 -5.02
C LEU A 260 -24.21 -9.13 -3.99
N ASP A 261 -23.36 -8.21 -3.52
CA ASP A 261 -23.69 -7.19 -2.53
C ASP A 261 -22.69 -6.04 -2.63
N ALA A 262 -23.04 -4.85 -2.16
CA ALA A 262 -22.18 -3.68 -2.14
C ALA A 262 -22.49 -2.77 -0.95
N VAL A 263 -21.44 -2.26 -0.30
CA VAL A 263 -21.53 -1.26 0.76
C VAL A 263 -20.69 -0.07 0.37
N ILE A 264 -21.32 1.11 0.26
CA ILE A 264 -20.63 2.36 -0.11
C ILE A 264 -20.55 3.25 1.13
N CYS A 265 -19.37 3.80 1.40
CA CYS A 265 -19.15 4.74 2.49
C CYS A 265 -19.78 6.09 2.14
N LYS A 266 -20.54 6.66 3.09
CA LYS A 266 -21.19 7.97 2.97
C LYS A 266 -20.60 9.02 3.92
N SER A 267 -19.56 8.66 4.64
CA SER A 267 -18.85 9.56 5.56
C SER A 267 -17.38 9.17 5.70
N GLU A 268 -16.56 10.14 6.11
CA GLU A 268 -15.14 9.88 6.40
C GLU A 268 -14.95 8.87 7.54
N ALA A 269 -15.88 8.82 8.50
CA ALA A 269 -15.84 7.82 9.57
C ALA A 269 -16.02 6.40 9.01
N GLN A 270 -16.99 6.20 8.09
CA GLN A 270 -17.18 4.90 7.42
C GLN A 270 -16.00 4.54 6.52
N ARG A 271 -15.43 5.52 5.82
CA ARG A 271 -14.22 5.34 5.02
C ARG A 271 -13.06 4.87 5.89
N SER A 272 -12.81 5.55 7.01
CA SER A 272 -11.76 5.17 7.96
C SER A 272 -11.95 3.75 8.52
N GLU A 273 -13.18 3.39 8.87
CA GLU A 273 -13.52 2.03 9.33
C GLU A 273 -13.26 0.97 8.25
N MET A 274 -13.56 1.25 6.97
CA MET A 274 -13.27 0.33 5.88
C MET A 274 -11.76 0.12 5.69
N TRP A 275 -10.96 1.19 5.76
CA TRP A 275 -9.50 1.09 5.73
C TRP A 275 -8.96 0.33 6.94
N GLU A 276 -9.48 0.56 8.12
CA GLU A 276 -9.06 -0.13 9.33
C GLU A 276 -9.25 -1.65 9.22
N ARG A 277 -10.35 -2.10 8.60
CA ARG A 277 -10.54 -3.53 8.30
C ARG A 277 -9.39 -4.12 7.51
N ARG A 278 -8.85 -3.38 6.57
CA ARG A 278 -7.74 -3.83 5.71
C ARG A 278 -6.39 -3.72 6.41
N GLU A 279 -6.16 -2.67 7.16
CA GLU A 279 -4.89 -2.41 7.84
C GLU A 279 -4.61 -3.36 9.02
N ARG A 280 -5.64 -3.92 9.65
CA ARG A 280 -5.52 -4.89 10.76
C ARG A 280 -5.15 -6.32 10.33
N ALA A 281 -4.80 -6.55 9.06
CA ALA A 281 -4.50 -7.88 8.52
C ALA A 281 -3.40 -8.63 9.28
N TYR A 282 -2.36 -7.95 9.72
CA TYR A 282 -1.29 -8.56 10.51
C TYR A 282 -1.77 -9.00 11.90
N GLU A 283 -2.56 -8.18 12.57
CA GLU A 283 -3.11 -8.48 13.90
C GLU A 283 -4.09 -9.65 13.85
N VAL A 284 -4.88 -9.76 12.77
CA VAL A 284 -5.76 -10.90 12.50
C VAL A 284 -4.94 -12.17 12.27
N ALA A 285 -3.82 -12.09 11.56
CA ALA A 285 -2.96 -13.24 11.32
C ALA A 285 -2.37 -13.82 12.60
N LEU A 286 -2.19 -13.01 13.66
CA LEU A 286 -1.68 -13.43 14.97
C LEU A 286 -2.73 -14.08 15.88
N LEU A 287 -4.01 -14.11 15.50
CA LEU A 287 -5.11 -14.59 16.34
C LEU A 287 -4.89 -16.02 16.88
N LYS A 288 -4.35 -16.90 16.04
CA LYS A 288 -4.12 -18.31 16.38
C LYS A 288 -2.66 -18.67 16.67
N GLY A 289 -1.83 -17.68 16.96
CA GLY A 289 -0.40 -17.84 17.24
C GLY A 289 0.50 -17.17 16.21
N VAL A 290 1.77 -17.56 16.19
CA VAL A 290 2.74 -17.00 15.24
C VAL A 290 2.51 -17.65 13.86
N PRO A 291 2.12 -16.86 12.84
CA PRO A 291 1.88 -17.37 11.50
C PRO A 291 3.19 -17.67 10.76
N VAL A 292 3.17 -18.60 9.82
CA VAL A 292 4.15 -18.64 8.74
C VAL A 292 3.69 -17.67 7.67
N ALA A 293 4.22 -16.45 7.72
CA ALA A 293 3.86 -15.39 6.77
C ALA A 293 4.70 -15.53 5.49
N CYS A 294 4.02 -15.47 4.35
CA CYS A 294 4.65 -15.42 3.04
C CYS A 294 4.09 -14.22 2.27
N ASP A 295 4.98 -13.32 1.85
CA ASP A 295 4.65 -12.24 0.94
C ASP A 295 5.13 -12.64 -0.46
N VAL A 296 4.19 -12.78 -1.39
CA VAL A 296 4.46 -13.30 -2.73
C VAL A 296 3.70 -12.51 -3.77
N SER A 297 4.29 -12.38 -4.96
CA SER A 297 3.65 -11.72 -6.10
C SER A 297 3.47 -12.72 -7.25
N VAL A 298 2.34 -12.58 -7.93
CA VAL A 298 2.04 -13.31 -9.17
C VAL A 298 1.41 -12.34 -10.17
N ALA A 299 1.46 -12.67 -11.44
CA ALA A 299 0.72 -11.90 -12.45
C ALA A 299 -0.76 -11.85 -12.06
N VAL A 300 -1.38 -10.67 -12.21
CA VAL A 300 -2.73 -10.39 -11.66
C VAL A 300 -3.78 -11.36 -12.21
N ASP A 301 -3.67 -11.76 -13.48
CA ASP A 301 -4.53 -12.76 -14.13
C ASP A 301 -4.32 -14.20 -13.58
N LYS A 302 -3.30 -14.44 -12.78
CA LYS A 302 -2.98 -15.74 -12.17
C LYS A 302 -3.37 -15.86 -10.71
N VAL A 303 -3.82 -14.78 -10.07
CA VAL A 303 -4.12 -14.74 -8.62
C VAL A 303 -5.12 -15.84 -8.23
N HIS A 304 -6.23 -15.99 -8.96
CA HIS A 304 -7.23 -17.02 -8.68
C HIS A 304 -6.62 -18.44 -8.68
N ASN A 305 -5.88 -18.80 -9.72
CA ASN A 305 -5.24 -20.10 -9.84
C ASN A 305 -4.17 -20.32 -8.78
N PHE A 306 -3.39 -19.28 -8.47
CA PHE A 306 -2.38 -19.31 -7.42
C PHE A 306 -3.00 -19.62 -6.07
N LEU A 307 -4.02 -18.86 -5.64
CA LEU A 307 -4.66 -19.04 -4.34
C LEU A 307 -5.30 -20.43 -4.19
N THR A 308 -5.94 -20.94 -5.24
CA THR A 308 -6.52 -22.29 -5.25
C THR A 308 -5.43 -23.35 -5.09
N THR A 309 -4.31 -23.21 -5.84
CA THR A 309 -3.19 -24.16 -5.82
C THR A 309 -2.48 -24.14 -4.46
N VAL A 310 -2.15 -22.96 -3.93
CA VAL A 310 -1.46 -22.81 -2.64
C VAL A 310 -2.28 -23.45 -1.51
N LYS A 311 -3.57 -23.15 -1.44
CA LYS A 311 -4.46 -23.73 -0.43
C LYS A 311 -4.46 -25.25 -0.48
N SER A 312 -4.58 -25.84 -1.67
CA SER A 312 -4.53 -27.29 -1.87
C SER A 312 -3.17 -27.87 -1.46
N ARG A 313 -2.05 -27.23 -1.83
CA ARG A 313 -0.69 -27.67 -1.48
C ARG A 313 -0.42 -27.60 0.00
N VAL A 314 -0.77 -26.50 0.66
CA VAL A 314 -0.62 -26.34 2.11
C VAL A 314 -1.40 -27.43 2.84
N HIS A 315 -2.66 -27.66 2.45
CA HIS A 315 -3.48 -28.72 3.05
C HIS A 315 -2.87 -30.13 2.85
N SER A 316 -2.26 -30.42 1.70
CA SER A 316 -1.59 -31.69 1.46
C SER A 316 -0.36 -31.95 2.33
N ILE A 317 0.35 -30.87 2.73
CA ILE A 317 1.56 -30.92 3.58
C ILE A 317 1.17 -30.92 5.06
N SER A 318 0.22 -30.08 5.43
CA SER A 318 -0.26 -29.89 6.80
C SER A 318 -1.80 -29.82 6.82
N PRO A 319 -2.49 -30.97 6.93
CA PRO A 319 -3.96 -31.03 6.85
C PRO A 319 -4.70 -30.19 7.91
N ASN A 320 -4.05 -29.96 9.05
CA ASN A 320 -4.60 -29.17 10.16
C ASN A 320 -4.25 -27.68 10.10
N SER A 321 -3.50 -27.23 9.08
CA SER A 321 -3.15 -25.81 8.93
C SER A 321 -4.30 -25.03 8.31
N GLU A 322 -4.45 -23.78 8.75
CA GLU A 322 -5.34 -22.82 8.12
C GLU A 322 -4.55 -21.87 7.23
N THR A 323 -5.11 -21.52 6.10
CA THR A 323 -4.59 -20.46 5.25
C THR A 323 -5.50 -19.25 5.33
N LEU A 324 -4.90 -18.11 5.64
CA LEU A 324 -5.51 -16.78 5.56
C LEU A 324 -4.80 -16.00 4.46
N THR A 325 -5.54 -15.39 3.58
CA THR A 325 -4.98 -14.63 2.46
C THR A 325 -5.66 -13.27 2.37
N VAL A 326 -4.87 -12.23 2.25
CA VAL A 326 -5.32 -10.89 1.79
C VAL A 326 -4.42 -10.50 0.63
N SER A 327 -4.91 -9.73 -0.31
CA SER A 327 -4.13 -9.43 -1.53
C SER A 327 -4.49 -8.08 -2.10
N HIS A 328 -3.47 -7.38 -2.58
CA HIS A 328 -3.65 -6.32 -3.57
C HIS A 328 -3.99 -6.98 -4.91
N LEU A 329 -4.97 -6.45 -5.64
CA LEU A 329 -5.44 -6.97 -6.93
C LEU A 329 -5.20 -5.96 -8.07
N GLY A 330 -4.00 -5.39 -8.10
CA GLY A 330 -3.67 -4.40 -9.12
C GLY A 330 -2.20 -4.09 -9.22
#